data_51c29f30ce563617a307094c75b92f40
#
_entry.id   51c29f30ce563617a307094c75b92f40
#
_cell.length_a   1.000
_cell.length_b   1.000
_cell.length_c   1.000
_cell.angle_alpha   90.00
_cell.angle_beta   90.00
_cell.angle_gamma   90.00
#
_symmetry.space_group_name_H-M   'P 1'
#
loop_
_entity.id
_entity.type
_entity.pdbx_description
1 polymer ?
#
loop_
_entity_poly.entity_id
_entity_poly.type
_entity_poly.pdbx_seq_one_letter_code
_entity_poly.pdbx_strand_id
1 'polypeptide(L)'
;MKKLSLYILILTVFLYVPTINSATNISSGASLYLDHGCYSCHGYNGAGRHPIANNVSGIMTSETLFITFLRLRADINPLKPSNSMPNYSAAVINDQEAKDLYAYINTLTDKQPQIENIPTLKNILENAIRKTEK
;
A
#
# COMPACT_ATOMS: atom_id res chain seq x y z
N MET A 1 -42.47 22.63 -28.93
CA MET A 1 -41.02 22.90 -29.04
C MET A 1 -40.35 23.17 -27.69
N LYS A 2 -40.97 23.93 -26.76
CA LYS A 2 -40.35 24.20 -25.44
C LYS A 2 -40.15 22.98 -24.52
N LYS A 3 -41.03 21.95 -24.58
CA LYS A 3 -40.92 20.73 -23.77
C LYS A 3 -39.75 19.80 -24.18
N LEU A 4 -39.46 19.74 -25.50
CA LEU A 4 -38.36 18.92 -26.01
C LEU A 4 -37.01 19.47 -25.58
N SER A 5 -36.84 20.80 -25.54
CA SER A 5 -35.62 21.48 -25.10
C SER A 5 -35.30 21.22 -23.61
N LEU A 6 -36.33 21.12 -22.77
CA LEU A 6 -36.19 20.82 -21.34
C LEU A 6 -35.69 19.38 -21.10
N TYR A 7 -36.19 18.40 -21.85
CA TYR A 7 -35.75 17.01 -21.75
C TYR A 7 -34.29 16.82 -22.18
N ILE A 8 -33.84 17.53 -23.22
CA ILE A 8 -32.45 17.50 -23.68
C ILE A 8 -31.54 18.09 -22.61
N LEU A 9 -31.94 19.17 -21.95
CA LEU A 9 -31.14 19.79 -20.87
C LEU A 9 -31.02 18.88 -19.63
N ILE A 10 -32.07 18.16 -19.26
CA ILE A 10 -32.05 17.21 -18.14
C ILE A 10 -31.16 15.99 -18.47
N LEU A 11 -31.21 15.51 -19.70
CA LEU A 11 -30.42 14.35 -20.13
C LEU A 11 -28.90 14.65 -20.14
N THR A 12 -28.49 15.87 -20.47
CA THR A 12 -27.06 16.26 -20.47
C THR A 12 -26.48 16.40 -19.07
N VAL A 13 -27.28 16.77 -18.06
CA VAL A 13 -26.82 16.87 -16.67
C VAL A 13 -26.56 15.51 -16.07
N PHE A 14 -27.31 14.47 -16.48
CA PHE A 14 -27.14 13.10 -15.94
C PHE A 14 -25.88 12.37 -16.49
N LEU A 15 -25.29 12.85 -17.58
CA LEU A 15 -24.10 12.23 -18.19
C LEU A 15 -22.77 12.76 -17.62
N TYR A 16 -22.79 13.78 -16.78
CA TYR A 16 -21.59 14.31 -16.13
C TYR A 16 -21.39 13.64 -14.76
N VAL A 17 -20.96 12.38 -14.77
CA VAL A 17 -20.42 11.74 -13.58
C VAL A 17 -18.95 12.15 -13.51
N PRO A 18 -18.52 13.00 -12.57
CA PRO A 18 -17.10 13.26 -12.39
C PRO A 18 -16.46 11.93 -11.97
N THR A 19 -15.57 11.41 -12.79
CA THR A 19 -14.66 10.35 -12.37
C THR A 19 -13.75 10.93 -11.31
N ILE A 20 -14.05 10.67 -10.05
CA ILE A 20 -13.15 11.00 -8.94
C ILE A 20 -11.96 10.05 -9.06
N ASN A 21 -10.95 10.43 -9.82
CA ASN A 21 -9.64 9.80 -9.73
C ASN A 21 -9.06 10.19 -8.37
N SER A 22 -9.17 9.28 -7.41
CA SER A 22 -8.48 9.44 -6.14
C SER A 22 -6.98 9.41 -6.42
N ALA A 23 -6.30 10.52 -6.12
CA ALA A 23 -4.86 10.59 -6.22
C ALA A 23 -4.23 9.58 -5.23
N THR A 24 -3.16 8.91 -5.64
CA THR A 24 -2.41 8.01 -4.76
C THR A 24 -1.76 8.79 -3.61
N ASN A 25 -1.82 8.20 -2.41
CA ASN A 25 -1.31 8.81 -1.18
C ASN A 25 -0.15 7.97 -0.61
N ILE A 26 1.07 8.44 -0.80
CA ILE A 26 2.29 7.77 -0.33
C ILE A 26 2.29 7.63 1.20
N SER A 27 1.78 8.61 1.93
CA SER A 27 1.72 8.55 3.40
C SER A 27 0.73 7.48 3.88
N SER A 28 -0.41 7.35 3.21
CA SER A 28 -1.35 6.24 3.44
C SER A 28 -0.69 4.90 3.15
N GLY A 29 0.01 4.78 2.02
CA GLY A 29 0.75 3.59 1.66
C GLY A 29 1.82 3.20 2.68
N ALA A 30 2.53 4.18 3.26
CA ALA A 30 3.50 3.96 4.32
C ALA A 30 2.85 3.39 5.58
N SER A 31 1.71 3.94 6.01
CA SER A 31 0.95 3.42 7.13
C SER A 31 0.48 1.98 6.88
N LEU A 32 -0.10 1.73 5.72
CA LEU A 32 -0.55 0.38 5.31
C LEU A 32 0.60 -0.65 5.33
N TYR A 33 1.78 -0.25 4.86
CA TYR A 33 2.96 -1.11 4.86
C TYR A 33 3.36 -1.55 6.28
N LEU A 34 3.22 -0.66 7.25
CA LEU A 34 3.49 -0.94 8.66
C LEU A 34 2.34 -1.73 9.31
N ASP A 35 1.10 -1.28 9.14
CA ASP A 35 -0.08 -1.83 9.80
C ASP A 35 -0.37 -3.28 9.39
N HIS A 36 -0.12 -3.61 8.13
CA HIS A 36 -0.24 -4.97 7.61
C HIS A 36 1.03 -5.81 7.81
N GLY A 37 2.06 -5.28 8.46
CA GLY A 37 3.28 -6.01 8.80
C GLY A 37 4.15 -6.39 7.60
N CYS A 38 4.01 -5.71 6.46
CA CYS A 38 4.78 -5.99 5.23
C CYS A 38 6.29 -5.91 5.50
N TYR A 39 6.70 -4.98 6.36
CA TYR A 39 8.10 -4.77 6.76
C TYR A 39 8.72 -6.00 7.45
N SER A 40 7.93 -6.86 8.07
CA SER A 40 8.45 -8.03 8.80
C SER A 40 9.16 -9.02 7.87
N CYS A 41 8.68 -9.14 6.65
CA CYS A 41 9.28 -9.98 5.62
C CYS A 41 10.10 -9.16 4.61
N HIS A 42 9.59 -8.00 4.17
CA HIS A 42 10.21 -7.20 3.13
C HIS A 42 11.22 -6.16 3.65
N GLY A 43 11.34 -6.00 4.97
CA GLY A 43 12.18 -4.97 5.58
C GLY A 43 11.57 -3.56 5.48
N TYR A 44 12.09 -2.62 6.24
CA TYR A 44 11.61 -1.23 6.24
C TYR A 44 11.94 -0.47 4.95
N ASN A 45 12.93 -0.93 4.20
CA ASN A 45 13.37 -0.36 2.93
C ASN A 45 12.92 -1.17 1.71
N GLY A 46 12.12 -2.23 1.90
CA GLY A 46 11.66 -3.09 0.83
C GLY A 46 12.69 -4.05 0.23
N ALA A 47 13.92 -4.07 0.77
CA ALA A 47 15.02 -4.90 0.23
C ALA A 47 14.78 -6.42 0.36
N GLY A 48 13.79 -6.81 1.16
CA GLY A 48 13.49 -8.20 1.41
C GLY A 48 14.39 -8.84 2.47
N ARG A 49 14.12 -10.08 2.77
CA ARG A 49 14.88 -10.92 3.71
C ARG A 49 15.04 -12.31 3.11
N HIS A 50 16.10 -12.48 2.35
CA HIS A 50 16.37 -13.80 1.77
C HIS A 50 16.60 -14.87 2.87
N PRO A 51 16.01 -16.08 2.78
CA PRO A 51 15.13 -16.59 1.70
C PRO A 51 13.63 -16.32 1.94
N ILE A 52 13.23 -15.49 2.91
CA ILE A 52 11.84 -15.32 3.35
C ILE A 52 11.04 -14.51 2.32
N ALA A 53 11.58 -13.39 1.88
CA ALA A 53 10.90 -12.49 0.95
C ALA A 53 11.88 -11.83 -0.03
N ASN A 54 11.38 -11.59 -1.23
CA ASN A 54 12.13 -10.90 -2.29
C ASN A 54 12.18 -9.39 -2.02
N ASN A 55 13.17 -8.75 -2.65
CA ASN A 55 13.24 -7.31 -2.76
C ASN A 55 12.02 -6.77 -3.53
N VAL A 56 11.37 -5.75 -3.00
CA VAL A 56 10.24 -5.04 -3.63
C VAL A 56 10.51 -3.54 -3.77
N SER A 57 11.69 -3.07 -3.32
CA SER A 57 12.03 -1.65 -3.34
C SER A 57 12.21 -1.13 -4.76
N GLY A 58 11.31 -0.25 -5.20
CA GLY A 58 11.39 0.44 -6.49
C GLY A 58 11.39 -0.44 -7.75
N ILE A 59 11.25 -1.78 -7.62
CA ILE A 59 11.35 -2.70 -8.76
C ILE A 59 10.01 -3.08 -9.37
N MET A 60 8.91 -2.75 -8.72
CA MET A 60 7.57 -3.06 -9.23
C MET A 60 7.19 -2.10 -10.35
N THR A 61 7.23 -2.59 -11.59
CA THR A 61 7.04 -1.76 -12.79
C THR A 61 5.59 -1.53 -13.19
N SER A 62 4.63 -2.23 -12.57
CA SER A 62 3.21 -2.15 -12.93
C SER A 62 2.32 -2.23 -11.69
N GLU A 63 1.50 -1.19 -11.50
CA GLU A 63 0.46 -1.14 -10.45
C GLU A 63 -0.52 -2.30 -10.60
N THR A 64 -1.01 -2.55 -11.82
CA THR A 64 -1.95 -3.65 -12.09
C THR A 64 -1.35 -5.00 -11.73
N LEU A 65 -0.10 -5.22 -12.09
CA LEU A 65 0.60 -6.47 -11.77
C LEU A 65 0.78 -6.61 -10.26
N PHE A 66 1.16 -5.55 -9.57
CA PHE A 66 1.29 -5.53 -8.12
C PHE A 66 -0.03 -5.88 -7.43
N ILE A 67 -1.13 -5.22 -7.80
CA ILE A 67 -2.46 -5.48 -7.23
C ILE A 67 -2.89 -6.92 -7.53
N THR A 68 -2.69 -7.39 -8.75
CA THR A 68 -2.96 -8.77 -9.12
C THR A 68 -2.18 -9.74 -8.23
N PHE A 69 -0.90 -9.51 -8.00
CA PHE A 69 -0.05 -10.34 -7.14
C PHE A 69 -0.50 -10.33 -5.68
N LEU A 70 -0.91 -9.16 -5.19
CA LEU A 70 -1.43 -8.98 -3.82
C LEU A 70 -2.69 -9.84 -3.60
N ARG A 71 -3.52 -10.00 -4.65
CA ARG A 71 -4.82 -10.69 -4.60
C ARG A 71 -4.78 -12.15 -5.05
N LEU A 72 -3.95 -12.50 -6.01
CA LEU A 72 -3.94 -13.84 -6.65
C LEU A 72 -3.73 -14.99 -5.68
N ARG A 73 -3.13 -14.72 -4.53
CA ARG A 73 -2.93 -15.75 -3.52
C ARG A 73 -4.11 -15.91 -2.56
N ALA A 74 -5.06 -14.99 -2.56
CA ALA A 74 -6.25 -15.09 -1.71
C ALA A 74 -7.13 -16.26 -2.11
N ASP A 75 -7.13 -16.63 -3.39
CA ASP A 75 -8.03 -17.63 -3.96
C ASP A 75 -7.34 -18.99 -4.21
N ILE A 76 -6.03 -19.04 -4.14
CA ILE A 76 -5.27 -20.25 -4.44
C ILE A 76 -4.78 -20.90 -3.14
N ASN A 77 -5.66 -21.67 -2.53
CA ASN A 77 -5.37 -22.59 -1.44
C ASN A 77 -4.80 -21.96 -0.15
N PRO A 78 -5.45 -22.16 0.99
CA PRO A 78 -5.00 -21.56 2.23
C PRO A 78 -3.56 -22.01 2.51
N LEU A 79 -2.70 -21.07 2.51
CA LEU A 79 -1.42 -20.97 3.14
C LEU A 79 -0.90 -22.26 3.80
N LYS A 80 0.11 -22.82 3.23
CA LYS A 80 1.13 -23.45 4.06
C LYS A 80 1.84 -22.32 4.80
N PRO A 81 1.78 -22.25 6.13
CA PRO A 81 2.07 -21.04 6.91
C PRO A 81 3.51 -20.53 6.81
N SER A 82 4.44 -21.27 6.25
CA SER A 82 5.85 -21.01 6.50
C SER A 82 6.61 -20.19 5.47
N ASN A 83 6.13 -20.06 4.23
CA ASN A 83 6.97 -19.44 3.18
C ASN A 83 6.21 -18.64 2.12
N SER A 84 5.02 -18.17 2.38
CA SER A 84 4.23 -17.47 1.39
C SER A 84 3.76 -16.12 1.89
N MET A 85 3.87 -15.10 1.04
CA MET A 85 3.24 -13.80 1.27
C MET A 85 1.76 -13.99 1.60
N PRO A 86 1.21 -13.36 2.65
CA PRO A 86 -0.21 -13.38 2.94
C PRO A 86 -1.02 -12.87 1.74
N ASN A 87 -2.24 -13.37 1.62
CA ASN A 87 -3.18 -12.92 0.61
C ASN A 87 -4.05 -11.80 1.18
N TYR A 88 -4.12 -10.72 0.45
CA TYR A 88 -4.91 -9.57 0.83
C TYR A 88 -6.10 -9.42 -0.12
N SER A 89 -7.29 -9.78 0.34
CA SER A 89 -8.53 -9.54 -0.40
C SER A 89 -8.84 -8.04 -0.47
N ALA A 90 -9.74 -7.64 -1.38
CA ALA A 90 -10.21 -6.26 -1.45
C ALA A 90 -11.01 -5.82 -0.19
N ALA A 91 -11.44 -6.76 0.64
CA ALA A 91 -12.06 -6.46 1.92
C ALA A 91 -11.03 -6.09 3.02
N VAL A 92 -9.78 -6.51 2.86
CA VAL A 92 -8.68 -6.24 3.81
C VAL A 92 -7.86 -5.03 3.38
N ILE A 93 -7.49 -4.96 2.11
CA ILE A 93 -6.82 -3.81 1.48
C ILE A 93 -7.62 -3.50 0.22
N ASN A 94 -8.40 -2.43 0.22
CA ASN A 94 -9.20 -2.08 -0.96
C ASN A 94 -8.34 -1.61 -2.13
N ASP A 95 -8.95 -1.36 -3.29
CA ASP A 95 -8.17 -1.05 -4.50
C ASP A 95 -7.45 0.30 -4.41
N GLN A 96 -8.00 1.28 -3.71
CA GLN A 96 -7.31 2.55 -3.49
C GLN A 96 -6.13 2.39 -2.53
N GLU A 97 -6.32 1.66 -1.45
CA GLU A 97 -5.25 1.32 -0.50
C GLU A 97 -4.13 0.52 -1.18
N ALA A 98 -4.47 -0.40 -2.06
CA ALA A 98 -3.48 -1.13 -2.84
C ALA A 98 -2.67 -0.23 -3.78
N LYS A 99 -3.30 0.80 -4.38
CA LYS A 99 -2.60 1.82 -5.19
C LYS A 99 -1.69 2.69 -4.32
N ASP A 100 -2.16 3.10 -3.16
CA ASP A 100 -1.36 3.89 -2.21
C ASP A 100 -0.14 3.09 -1.74
N LEU A 101 -0.34 1.82 -1.41
CA LEU A 101 0.72 0.90 -1.05
C LEU A 101 1.75 0.72 -2.18
N TYR A 102 1.29 0.56 -3.43
CA TYR A 102 2.15 0.50 -4.60
C TYR A 102 2.97 1.77 -4.77
N ALA A 103 2.34 2.95 -4.65
CA ALA A 103 3.02 4.22 -4.75
C ALA A 103 4.13 4.36 -3.68
N TYR A 104 3.84 3.94 -2.44
CA TYR A 104 4.84 3.93 -1.37
C TYR A 104 6.00 2.98 -1.65
N ILE A 105 5.72 1.72 -2.05
CA ILE A 105 6.76 0.73 -2.34
C ILE A 105 7.71 1.22 -3.42
N ASN A 106 7.23 1.95 -4.42
CA ASN A 106 8.05 2.54 -5.46
C ASN A 106 8.96 3.68 -4.96
N THR A 107 8.70 4.24 -3.79
CA THR A 107 9.60 5.21 -3.15
C THR A 107 10.71 4.56 -2.34
N LEU A 108 10.59 3.26 -2.03
CA LEU A 108 11.58 2.53 -1.25
C LEU A 108 12.86 2.35 -2.07
N THR A 109 13.98 2.37 -1.38
CA THR A 109 15.29 2.15 -1.98
C THR A 109 16.03 1.10 -1.18
N ASP A 110 17.01 0.42 -1.78
CA ASP A 110 17.85 -0.57 -1.10
C ASP A 110 18.76 0.04 -0.01
N LYS A 111 18.71 1.35 0.17
CA LYS A 111 19.43 2.01 1.25
C LYS A 111 18.77 1.69 2.58
N GLN A 112 19.58 1.24 3.51
CA GLN A 112 19.12 0.98 4.87
C GLN A 112 18.61 2.28 5.50
N PRO A 113 17.36 2.31 6.00
CA PRO A 113 16.82 3.49 6.64
C PRO A 113 17.60 3.78 7.92
N GLN A 114 17.75 5.06 8.25
CA GLN A 114 18.27 5.46 9.54
C GLN A 114 17.28 5.05 10.63
N ILE A 115 17.79 4.70 11.81
CA ILE A 115 16.98 4.23 12.95
C ILE A 115 15.92 5.27 13.31
N GLU A 116 16.26 6.55 13.24
CA GLU A 116 15.39 7.69 13.52
C GLU A 116 14.18 7.78 12.57
N ASN A 117 14.30 7.21 11.37
CA ASN A 117 13.24 7.17 10.36
C ASN A 117 12.32 5.95 10.48
N ILE A 118 12.60 5.06 11.46
CA ILE A 118 11.76 3.90 11.76
C ILE A 118 10.99 4.21 13.05
N PRO A 119 9.67 4.53 12.98
CA PRO A 119 8.93 5.04 14.14
C PRO A 119 9.03 4.17 15.38
N THR A 120 8.93 2.85 15.23
CA THR A 120 9.02 1.90 16.34
C THR A 120 10.40 1.93 17.01
N LEU A 121 11.48 1.94 16.22
CA LEU A 121 12.86 1.96 16.75
C LEU A 121 13.18 3.31 17.37
N LYS A 122 12.72 4.41 16.77
CA LYS A 122 12.83 5.75 17.33
C LYS A 122 12.21 5.82 18.72
N ASN A 123 10.98 5.34 18.89
CA ASN A 123 10.29 5.33 20.17
C ASN A 123 11.04 4.48 21.23
N ILE A 124 11.60 3.35 20.85
CA ILE A 124 12.40 2.51 21.73
C ILE A 124 13.66 3.24 22.17
N LEU A 125 14.35 3.87 21.24
CA LEU A 125 15.58 4.64 21.50
C LEU A 125 15.30 5.81 22.46
N GLU A 126 14.28 6.62 22.19
CA GLU A 126 13.87 7.74 23.04
C GLU A 126 13.49 7.30 24.47
N ASN A 127 12.82 6.17 24.58
CA ASN A 127 12.47 5.59 25.89
C ASN A 127 13.69 5.06 26.64
N ALA A 128 14.67 4.51 25.94
CA ALA A 128 15.93 4.05 26.54
C ALA A 128 16.73 5.24 27.08
N ILE A 129 16.90 6.30 26.28
CA ILE A 129 17.63 7.52 26.69
C ILE A 129 16.98 8.13 27.94
N ARG A 130 15.67 8.30 27.96
CA ARG A 130 14.96 8.85 29.15
C ARG A 130 15.14 8.02 30.42
N LYS A 131 15.42 6.72 30.31
CA LYS A 131 15.68 5.87 31.47
C LYS A 131 17.12 6.02 32.01
N THR A 132 18.05 6.41 31.17
CA THR A 132 19.47 6.60 31.59
C THR A 132 19.72 7.97 32.21
N GLU A 133 18.82 8.93 32.00
CA GLU A 133 18.93 10.30 32.54
C GLU A 133 18.27 10.45 33.94
N LYS A 134 17.72 9.40 34.51
CA LYS A 134 17.12 9.33 35.86
C LYS A 134 18.05 8.61 36.83
#